data_352a920471434c9ded86a5443f2916af
#
_entry.id   352a920471434c9ded86a5443f2916af
#
_cell.length_a   1.000
_cell.length_b   1.000
_cell.length_c   1.000
_cell.angle_alpha   90.00
_cell.angle_beta   90.00
_cell.angle_gamma   90.00
#
_symmetry.space_group_name_H-M   'P 1'
#
loop_
_entity.id
_entity.type
_entity.pdbx_description
1 polymer ?
#
loop_
_entity_poly.entity_id
_entity_poly.type
_entity_poly.pdbx_seq_one_letter_code
_entity_poly.pdbx_strand_id
1 'polypeptide(L)'
;MAETYKHSYKSGEILMTSLSVYNTGYQRCEAGYQWGPGVRDHYCIHHILSGTGYYTVGEKTWKLEAGDTFILYPGVEVKYYADQQEPWEYAWAGFMGTDAASIIRNTGFLKERPFLKRGNVPDDQIRNGLE
;
A
#
# COMPACT_ATOMS: atom_id res chain seq x y z
N MET A 1 -25.91 -4.05 -0.07
CA MET A 1 -25.01 -4.42 0.97
C MET A 1 -23.57 -4.13 0.58
N ALA A 2 -22.94 -3.44 1.42
CA ALA A 2 -21.55 -3.14 1.17
C ALA A 2 -20.74 -4.30 1.67
N GLU A 3 -20.26 -5.09 0.82
CA GLU A 3 -19.39 -6.14 1.27
C GLU A 3 -18.03 -5.94 0.65
N THR A 4 -17.08 -6.52 1.30
CA THR A 4 -15.71 -6.44 0.83
C THR A 4 -15.58 -7.33 -0.40
N TYR A 5 -15.11 -6.72 -1.46
CA TYR A 5 -14.80 -7.45 -2.66
C TYR A 5 -13.27 -7.53 -2.78
N LYS A 6 -12.78 -8.72 -2.94
CA LYS A 6 -11.36 -8.93 -3.02
C LYS A 6 -11.03 -9.80 -4.20
N HIS A 7 -10.05 -9.38 -4.95
CA HIS A 7 -9.56 -10.14 -6.10
C HIS A 7 -8.04 -10.11 -6.05
N SER A 8 -7.43 -11.27 -5.98
CA SER A 8 -5.98 -11.32 -5.92
C SER A 8 -5.48 -12.59 -6.59
N TYR A 9 -4.26 -12.54 -7.03
CA TYR A 9 -3.61 -13.71 -7.59
C TYR A 9 -2.11 -13.58 -7.39
N LYS A 10 -1.45 -14.70 -7.34
CA LYS A 10 -0.01 -14.72 -7.19
C LYS A 10 0.65 -14.92 -8.53
N SER A 11 1.81 -14.31 -8.68
CA SER A 11 2.63 -14.50 -9.84
C SER A 11 3.92 -15.10 -9.39
N GLY A 12 4.10 -16.39 -9.61
CA GLY A 12 5.34 -17.03 -9.26
C GLY A 12 6.31 -17.12 -10.40
N GLU A 13 5.89 -16.60 -11.52
CA GLU A 13 6.68 -16.78 -12.73
C GLU A 13 7.60 -15.64 -13.04
N ILE A 14 7.50 -14.55 -12.31
CA ILE A 14 8.29 -13.38 -12.63
C ILE A 14 9.69 -13.57 -12.10
N LEU A 15 10.56 -13.95 -12.95
CA LEU A 15 11.94 -14.20 -12.56
C LEU A 15 12.81 -13.08 -13.05
N MET A 16 12.48 -11.90 -12.65
CA MET A 16 13.16 -10.72 -13.13
C MET A 16 14.37 -10.46 -12.31
N THR A 17 15.25 -11.38 -12.33
CA THR A 17 16.53 -11.18 -11.69
C THR A 17 16.38 -10.94 -10.20
N SER A 18 16.24 -9.69 -9.77
CA SER A 18 16.34 -9.35 -8.35
C SER A 18 15.03 -8.86 -7.77
N LEU A 19 13.98 -8.77 -8.56
CA LEU A 19 12.68 -8.32 -8.08
C LEU A 19 11.61 -9.27 -8.54
N SER A 20 10.79 -9.74 -7.62
CA SER A 20 9.66 -10.60 -7.94
C SER A 20 8.40 -9.98 -7.42
N VAL A 21 7.35 -10.02 -8.23
CA VAL A 21 6.03 -9.63 -7.77
C VAL A 21 5.44 -10.85 -7.05
N TYR A 22 5.13 -10.67 -5.77
CA TYR A 22 4.60 -11.75 -4.96
C TYR A 22 3.12 -11.97 -5.22
N ASN A 23 2.36 -10.89 -5.22
CA ASN A 23 0.95 -10.92 -5.57
C ASN A 23 0.47 -9.52 -5.89
N THR A 24 -0.70 -9.45 -6.50
CA THR A 24 -1.37 -8.17 -6.72
C THR A 24 -2.83 -8.40 -6.40
N GLY A 25 -3.55 -7.31 -6.15
CA GLY A 25 -4.95 -7.44 -5.87
C GLY A 25 -5.66 -6.10 -5.81
N TYR A 26 -6.95 -6.19 -5.57
CA TYR A 26 -7.84 -5.05 -5.49
C TYR A 26 -8.90 -5.37 -4.47
N GLN A 27 -9.30 -4.38 -3.68
CA GLN A 27 -10.32 -4.59 -2.67
C GLN A 27 -11.14 -3.33 -2.48
N ARG A 28 -12.45 -3.50 -2.51
CA ARG A 28 -13.39 -2.47 -2.09
C ARG A 28 -13.83 -2.83 -0.69
N CYS A 29 -13.53 -1.99 0.26
CA CYS A 29 -13.71 -2.32 1.66
C CYS A 29 -15.07 -1.88 2.18
N GLU A 30 -15.60 -2.64 3.13
CA GLU A 30 -16.77 -2.21 3.88
C GLU A 30 -16.34 -1.18 4.91
N ALA A 31 -17.33 -0.45 5.42
CA ALA A 31 -17.08 0.50 6.48
C ALA A 31 -16.36 -0.16 7.64
N GLY A 32 -15.26 0.43 8.06
CA GLY A 32 -14.51 -0.07 9.20
C GLY A 32 -13.71 -1.34 8.97
N TYR A 33 -13.71 -1.87 7.75
CA TYR A 33 -12.91 -3.08 7.48
C TYR A 33 -11.46 -2.83 7.89
N GLN A 34 -10.91 -3.77 8.66
CA GLN A 34 -9.58 -3.60 9.20
C GLN A 34 -8.70 -4.79 8.87
N TRP A 35 -7.46 -4.50 8.51
CA TRP A 35 -6.43 -5.51 8.40
C TRP A 35 -5.42 -5.24 9.52
N GLY A 36 -5.08 -6.31 10.23
CA GLY A 36 -4.10 -6.20 11.29
C GLY A 36 -4.73 -5.97 12.65
N PRO A 37 -3.88 -5.83 13.68
CA PRO A 37 -2.43 -5.74 13.60
C PRO A 37 -1.81 -6.99 13.00
N GLY A 38 -0.79 -6.79 12.18
CA GLY A 38 -0.15 -7.92 11.55
C GLY A 38 1.19 -7.53 10.95
N VAL A 39 1.91 -8.55 10.55
CA VAL A 39 3.25 -8.39 9.97
C VAL A 39 3.28 -9.13 8.65
N ARG A 40 3.82 -8.47 7.63
CA ARG A 40 4.05 -9.13 6.35
C ARG A 40 5.52 -9.48 6.23
N ASP A 41 5.82 -10.48 5.41
CA ASP A 41 7.19 -10.88 5.17
C ASP A 41 7.71 -10.38 3.83
N HIS A 42 6.99 -9.43 3.23
CA HIS A 42 7.37 -8.85 1.94
C HIS A 42 6.90 -7.41 1.92
N TYR A 43 7.40 -6.65 0.96
CA TYR A 43 6.92 -5.28 0.75
C TYR A 43 5.54 -5.34 0.13
N CYS A 44 4.68 -4.40 0.52
CA CYS A 44 3.35 -4.32 -0.06
C CYS A 44 2.97 -2.86 -0.20
N ILE A 45 2.65 -2.46 -1.43
CA ILE A 45 2.24 -1.10 -1.72
C ILE A 45 0.74 -1.10 -1.96
N HIS A 46 0.05 -0.16 -1.32
CA HIS A 46 -1.39 0.03 -1.51
C HIS A 46 -1.62 1.42 -2.08
N HIS A 47 -2.31 1.47 -3.21
CA HIS A 47 -2.69 2.75 -3.80
C HIS A 47 -4.19 2.94 -3.64
N ILE A 48 -4.60 4.05 -3.04
CA ILE A 48 -5.99 4.30 -2.72
C ILE A 48 -6.69 4.90 -3.93
N LEU A 49 -7.72 4.20 -4.41
CA LEU A 49 -8.43 4.60 -5.60
C LEU A 49 -9.61 5.49 -5.27
N SER A 50 -10.25 5.28 -4.13
CA SER A 50 -11.37 6.10 -3.70
C SER A 50 -11.52 5.94 -2.20
N GLY A 51 -12.22 6.89 -1.59
CA GLY A 51 -12.54 6.81 -0.17
C GLY A 51 -11.40 7.18 0.73
N THR A 52 -11.53 6.81 1.98
CA THR A 52 -10.64 7.24 3.05
C THR A 52 -10.37 6.08 3.99
N GLY A 53 -9.21 6.09 4.60
CA GLY A 53 -8.89 5.11 5.63
C GLY A 53 -7.75 5.61 6.49
N TYR A 54 -7.32 4.72 7.37
CA TYR A 54 -6.33 5.07 8.39
C TYR A 54 -5.25 4.01 8.44
N TYR A 55 -4.00 4.45 8.52
CA TYR A 55 -2.85 3.56 8.53
C TYR A 55 -2.08 3.80 9.82
N THR A 56 -1.88 2.75 10.59
CA THR A 56 -1.25 2.84 11.91
C THR A 56 0.04 2.03 11.93
N VAL A 57 1.12 2.67 12.34
CA VAL A 57 2.40 2.02 12.59
C VAL A 57 2.87 2.51 13.95
N GLY A 58 3.02 1.57 14.89
CA GLY A 58 3.39 1.95 16.25
C GLY A 58 2.32 2.82 16.87
N GLU A 59 2.69 3.99 17.32
CA GLU A 59 1.75 4.90 17.98
C GLU A 59 1.24 5.97 17.05
N LYS A 60 1.56 5.89 15.76
CA LYS A 60 1.17 6.92 14.81
C LYS A 60 0.09 6.39 13.90
N THR A 61 -0.91 7.21 13.66
CA THR A 61 -1.99 6.89 12.73
C THR A 61 -2.15 8.06 11.78
N TRP A 62 -2.22 7.75 10.50
CA TRP A 62 -2.38 8.76 9.46
C TRP A 62 -3.67 8.52 8.71
N LYS A 63 -4.36 9.59 8.38
CA LYS A 63 -5.55 9.53 7.55
C LYS A 63 -5.12 9.66 6.10
N LEU A 64 -5.51 8.71 5.30
CA LEU A 64 -5.12 8.66 3.88
C LEU A 64 -6.38 8.60 3.04
N GLU A 65 -6.28 9.11 1.80
CA GLU A 65 -7.45 9.20 0.96
C GLU A 65 -7.08 8.98 -0.50
N ALA A 66 -8.07 9.05 -1.37
CA ALA A 66 -7.88 8.75 -2.78
C ALA A 66 -6.68 9.50 -3.34
N GLY A 67 -5.84 8.77 -4.05
CA GLY A 67 -4.62 9.33 -4.62
C GLY A 67 -3.38 9.11 -3.78
N ASP A 68 -3.57 8.79 -2.50
CA ASP A 68 -2.43 8.51 -1.62
C ASP A 68 -1.99 7.06 -1.78
N THR A 69 -0.75 6.80 -1.45
CA THR A 69 -0.16 5.46 -1.53
C THR A 69 0.57 5.17 -0.23
N PHE A 70 0.37 3.98 0.31
CA PHE A 70 1.13 3.61 1.51
C PHE A 70 1.83 2.28 1.29
N ILE A 71 2.87 2.05 2.08
CA ILE A 71 3.70 0.88 1.94
C ILE A 71 3.85 0.17 3.27
N LEU A 72 3.82 -1.15 3.21
CA LEU A 72 4.15 -2.01 4.34
C LEU A 72 5.56 -2.54 4.12
N TYR A 73 6.38 -2.41 5.15
CA TYR A 73 7.74 -2.94 5.11
C TYR A 73 7.76 -4.33 5.74
N PRO A 74 8.60 -5.22 5.22
CA PRO A 74 8.70 -6.56 5.83
C PRO A 74 9.09 -6.45 7.29
N GLY A 75 8.44 -7.25 8.12
CA GLY A 75 8.80 -7.35 9.51
C GLY A 75 8.27 -6.26 10.42
N VAL A 76 7.51 -5.32 9.89
CA VAL A 76 6.98 -4.21 10.68
C VAL A 76 5.51 -4.46 10.94
N GLU A 77 5.11 -4.38 12.20
CA GLU A 77 3.71 -4.60 12.56
C GLU A 77 2.90 -3.36 12.22
N VAL A 78 1.81 -3.54 11.52
CA VAL A 78 0.96 -2.44 11.07
C VAL A 78 -0.50 -2.84 11.18
N LYS A 79 -1.36 -1.82 11.08
CA LYS A 79 -2.79 -1.99 11.05
C LYS A 79 -3.35 -0.91 10.12
N TYR A 80 -4.35 -1.26 9.32
CA TYR A 80 -5.02 -0.23 8.52
C TYR A 80 -6.50 -0.57 8.42
N TYR A 81 -7.34 0.47 8.35
CA TYR A 81 -8.77 0.25 8.36
C TYR A 81 -9.50 1.35 7.59
N ALA A 82 -10.63 0.96 7.04
CA ALA A 82 -11.44 1.84 6.21
C ALA A 82 -12.27 2.77 7.10
N ASP A 83 -12.52 3.98 6.59
CA ASP A 83 -13.38 4.93 7.25
C ASP A 83 -14.80 4.39 7.34
N GLN A 84 -15.55 4.84 8.33
CA GLN A 84 -16.91 4.36 8.54
C GLN A 84 -17.89 4.92 7.53
N GLN A 85 -17.63 6.10 7.01
CA GLN A 85 -18.55 6.77 6.12
C GLN A 85 -18.10 6.75 4.68
N GLU A 86 -16.80 6.75 4.44
CA GLU A 86 -16.26 6.71 3.10
C GLU A 86 -15.17 5.67 3.03
N PRO A 87 -15.54 4.39 3.15
CA PRO A 87 -14.55 3.33 3.17
C PRO A 87 -13.77 3.30 1.86
N TRP A 88 -12.50 3.04 2.00
CA TRP A 88 -11.62 3.11 0.86
C TRP A 88 -11.65 1.87 -0.01
N GLU A 89 -11.16 2.08 -1.21
CA GLU A 89 -10.98 1.07 -2.22
C GLU A 89 -9.53 1.21 -2.66
N TYR A 90 -8.80 0.10 -2.70
CA TYR A 90 -7.41 0.19 -3.07
C TYR A 90 -6.96 -0.99 -3.91
N ALA A 91 -5.87 -0.78 -4.63
CA ALA A 91 -5.16 -1.84 -5.32
C ALA A 91 -3.83 -2.03 -4.62
N TRP A 92 -3.32 -3.25 -4.62
CA TRP A 92 -2.04 -3.49 -3.97
C TRP A 92 -1.14 -4.34 -4.83
N ALA A 93 0.17 -4.25 -4.52
CA ALA A 93 1.18 -5.11 -5.13
C ALA A 93 2.16 -5.48 -4.02
N GLY A 94 2.35 -6.78 -3.85
CA GLY A 94 3.36 -7.30 -2.93
C GLY A 94 4.57 -7.74 -3.72
N PHE A 95 5.75 -7.48 -3.22
CA PHE A 95 6.94 -7.86 -3.95
C PHE A 95 8.11 -8.09 -3.01
N MET A 96 9.09 -8.82 -3.52
CA MET A 96 10.28 -9.15 -2.79
C MET A 96 11.41 -9.29 -3.80
N GLY A 97 12.62 -9.53 -3.32
CA GLY A 97 13.77 -9.65 -4.17
C GLY A 97 14.93 -8.89 -3.59
N THR A 98 16.12 -9.16 -4.10
CA THR A 98 17.30 -8.58 -3.49
C THR A 98 17.36 -7.07 -3.67
N ASP A 99 16.73 -6.53 -4.71
CA ASP A 99 16.78 -5.10 -4.96
C ASP A 99 15.55 -4.35 -4.48
N ALA A 100 14.62 -5.04 -3.81
CA ALA A 100 13.38 -4.39 -3.42
C ALA A 100 13.62 -3.21 -2.52
N ALA A 101 14.49 -3.36 -1.52
CA ALA A 101 14.76 -2.27 -0.58
C ALA A 101 15.35 -1.07 -1.29
N SER A 102 16.23 -1.31 -2.24
CA SER A 102 16.86 -0.22 -2.98
C SER A 102 15.84 0.52 -3.83
N ILE A 103 14.95 -0.22 -4.47
CA ILE A 103 13.93 0.38 -5.30
C ILE A 103 13.00 1.23 -4.44
N ILE A 104 12.60 0.72 -3.29
CA ILE A 104 11.71 1.44 -2.40
C ILE A 104 12.36 2.73 -1.92
N ARG A 105 13.66 2.70 -1.61
CA ARG A 105 14.34 3.91 -1.13
C ARG A 105 14.32 5.02 -2.15
N ASN A 106 14.16 4.69 -3.41
CA ASN A 106 14.16 5.68 -4.46
C ASN A 106 12.77 6.22 -4.78
N THR A 107 11.75 5.82 -4.03
CA THR A 107 10.38 6.21 -4.33
C THR A 107 9.82 7.27 -3.42
N GLY A 108 10.56 7.68 -2.39
CA GLY A 108 10.07 8.70 -1.46
C GLY A 108 9.44 8.15 -0.21
N PHE A 109 9.23 6.84 -0.12
CA PHE A 109 8.72 6.25 1.12
C PHE A 109 9.82 6.25 2.17
N LEU A 110 9.44 6.54 3.41
CA LEU A 110 10.35 6.50 4.54
C LEU A 110 9.73 5.62 5.62
N LYS A 111 10.55 4.97 6.42
CA LYS A 111 10.01 4.16 7.50
C LYS A 111 9.24 5.00 8.51
N GLU A 112 9.68 6.24 8.73
CA GLU A 112 8.97 7.15 9.64
C GLU A 112 7.72 7.70 9.00
N ARG A 113 7.63 7.67 7.69
CA ARG A 113 6.50 8.19 6.95
C ARG A 113 6.26 7.24 5.77
N PRO A 114 5.63 6.10 6.04
CA PRO A 114 5.51 5.04 5.03
C PRO A 114 4.32 5.27 4.11
N PHE A 115 4.19 6.48 3.60
CA PHE A 115 3.13 6.82 2.66
C PHE A 115 3.53 8.04 1.86
N LEU A 116 2.90 8.20 0.72
CA LEU A 116 3.07 9.37 -0.13
C LEU A 116 1.70 9.99 -0.32
N LYS A 117 1.57 11.23 0.12
CA LYS A 117 0.34 11.99 -0.05
C LYS A 117 0.33 12.58 -1.46
N ARG A 118 -0.80 12.49 -2.11
CA ARG A 118 -0.92 12.98 -3.47
C ARG A 118 -0.47 14.43 -3.59
N GLY A 119 -0.83 15.26 -2.65
CA GLY A 119 -0.52 16.67 -2.72
C GLY A 119 0.89 17.03 -2.29
N ASN A 120 1.65 16.07 -1.77
CA ASN A 120 2.97 16.33 -1.22
C ASN A 120 4.10 15.91 -2.13
N VAL A 121 3.79 15.35 -3.27
CA VAL A 121 4.80 14.89 -4.21
C VAL A 121 4.95 15.94 -5.29
N PRO A 122 6.16 16.42 -5.55
CA PRO A 122 6.35 17.42 -6.61
C PRO A 122 5.86 16.91 -7.95
N ASP A 123 5.31 17.82 -8.74
CA ASP A 123 4.70 17.45 -10.00
C ASP A 123 5.67 16.73 -10.93
N ASP A 124 6.91 17.17 -10.99
CA ASP A 124 7.86 16.53 -11.87
C ASP A 124 8.15 15.11 -11.43
N GLN A 125 8.15 14.83 -10.12
CA GLN A 125 8.33 13.48 -9.66
C GLN A 125 7.13 12.63 -9.99
N ILE A 126 5.94 13.19 -9.89
CA ILE A 126 4.74 12.46 -10.24
C ILE A 126 4.79 12.08 -11.71
N ARG A 127 5.11 13.03 -12.57
CA ARG A 127 5.17 12.74 -13.99
C ARG A 127 6.24 11.72 -14.32
N ASN A 128 7.40 11.87 -13.69
CA ASN A 128 8.49 10.95 -13.97
C ASN A 128 8.23 9.57 -13.41
N GLY A 129 7.46 9.48 -12.35
CA GLY A 129 7.20 8.20 -11.73
C GLY A 129 6.02 7.45 -12.30
N LEU A 130 5.09 8.15 -12.93
CA LEU A 130 3.86 7.54 -13.42
C LEU A 130 3.80 7.45 -14.93
N GLU A 131 4.65 8.15 -15.60
CA GLU A 131 4.74 8.10 -17.04
C GLU A 131 5.93 7.27 -17.46
#